data_32931c2a7e7b7c4a40c687f4a677d06c
#
_entry.id   32931c2a7e7b7c4a40c687f4a677d06c
#
_cell.length_a   1.000
_cell.length_b   1.000
_cell.length_c   1.000
_cell.angle_alpha   90.00
_cell.angle_beta   90.00
_cell.angle_gamma   90.00
#
_symmetry.space_group_name_H-M   'P 1'
#
loop_
_entity.id
_entity.type
_entity.pdbx_description
1 polymer ?
#
loop_
_entity_poly.entity_id
_entity_poly.type
_entity_poly.pdbx_seq_one_letter_code
_entity_poly.pdbx_strand_id
1 'polypeptide(L)'
;MRRNVVIGVLLVIVGLAGALLSAQMANFTGAVKSLDAADLRTVRFQYEAGARSYWHVHDGIQVLLIEKGLGRFQLQGKPVQGMLPGQPVFIPPGVPHWHGAAPDEGLTWISTSIGGVKWMQAVTEQEYKAAVTR
;
A
#
# COMPACT_ATOMS: atom_id res chain seq x y z
N MET A 1 -32.23 -40.43 11.41
CA MET A 1 -32.14 -39.86 10.05
C MET A 1 -31.54 -38.43 9.97
N ARG A 2 -31.44 -37.62 11.04
CA ARG A 2 -30.95 -36.23 10.95
C ARG A 2 -29.41 -36.05 10.96
N ARG A 3 -28.63 -37.02 11.44
CA ARG A 3 -27.14 -36.91 11.51
C ARG A 3 -26.42 -37.05 10.15
N ASN A 4 -26.99 -37.84 9.24
CA ASN A 4 -26.35 -38.11 7.93
C ASN A 4 -26.51 -36.94 6.92
N VAL A 5 -27.57 -36.14 7.06
CA VAL A 5 -27.81 -34.96 6.21
C VAL A 5 -26.82 -33.82 6.51
N VAL A 6 -26.46 -33.62 7.78
CA VAL A 6 -25.53 -32.56 8.19
C VAL A 6 -24.10 -32.86 7.70
N ILE A 7 -23.68 -34.13 7.75
CA ILE A 7 -22.34 -34.52 7.27
C ILE A 7 -22.23 -34.37 5.74
N GLY A 8 -23.32 -34.72 5.00
CA GLY A 8 -23.33 -34.55 3.56
C GLY A 8 -23.24 -33.11 3.09
N VAL A 9 -23.90 -32.16 3.79
CA VAL A 9 -23.86 -30.74 3.46
C VAL A 9 -22.47 -30.14 3.76
N LEU A 10 -21.83 -30.56 4.85
CA LEU A 10 -20.48 -30.06 5.20
C LEU A 10 -19.42 -30.53 4.19
N LEU A 11 -19.50 -31.75 3.74
CA LEU A 11 -18.57 -32.30 2.73
C LEU A 11 -18.74 -31.64 1.35
N VAL A 12 -19.96 -31.30 0.97
CA VAL A 12 -20.23 -30.61 -0.30
C VAL A 12 -19.69 -29.17 -0.26
N ILE A 13 -19.85 -28.47 0.86
CA ILE A 13 -19.33 -27.09 1.00
C ILE A 13 -17.79 -27.07 0.96
N VAL A 14 -17.14 -28.02 1.64
CA VAL A 14 -15.65 -28.11 1.60
C VAL A 14 -15.16 -28.52 0.21
N GLY A 15 -15.86 -29.40 -0.49
CA GLY A 15 -15.52 -29.79 -1.86
C GLY A 15 -15.68 -28.64 -2.88
N LEU A 16 -16.73 -27.82 -2.75
CA LEU A 16 -16.95 -26.64 -3.60
C LEU A 16 -15.92 -25.54 -3.36
N ALA A 17 -15.55 -25.28 -2.11
CA ALA A 17 -14.52 -24.30 -1.78
C ALA A 17 -13.14 -24.73 -2.33
N GLY A 18 -12.79 -26.01 -2.20
CA GLY A 18 -11.56 -26.54 -2.77
C GLY A 18 -11.53 -26.52 -4.30
N ALA A 19 -12.66 -26.78 -4.96
CA ALA A 19 -12.77 -26.71 -6.42
C ALA A 19 -12.66 -25.28 -6.95
N LEU A 20 -13.22 -24.28 -6.25
CA LEU A 20 -13.09 -22.86 -6.61
C LEU A 20 -11.64 -22.36 -6.48
N LEU A 21 -10.94 -22.75 -5.42
CA LEU A 21 -9.52 -22.40 -5.24
C LEU A 21 -8.63 -23.05 -6.32
N SER A 22 -8.91 -24.30 -6.66
CA SER A 22 -8.20 -25.02 -7.72
C SER A 22 -8.45 -24.40 -9.11
N ALA A 23 -9.68 -23.95 -9.39
CA ALA A 23 -10.02 -23.28 -10.65
C ALA A 23 -9.31 -21.92 -10.81
N GLN A 24 -9.10 -21.17 -9.72
CA GLN A 24 -8.41 -19.89 -9.75
C GLN A 24 -6.92 -20.03 -10.09
N MET A 25 -6.29 -21.17 -9.79
CA MET A 25 -4.89 -21.45 -10.08
C MET A 25 -4.68 -22.17 -11.43
N ALA A 26 -5.74 -22.52 -12.16
CA ALA A 26 -5.65 -23.24 -13.43
C ALA A 26 -4.95 -22.45 -14.56
N ASN A 27 -4.88 -21.13 -14.45
CA ASN A 27 -4.25 -20.26 -15.45
C ASN A 27 -2.74 -20.04 -15.22
N PHE A 28 -2.14 -20.74 -14.28
CA PHE A 28 -0.71 -20.61 -13.97
C PHE A 28 0.07 -21.83 -14.45
N THR A 29 1.29 -21.59 -14.90
CA THR A 29 2.24 -22.67 -15.23
C THR A 29 3.16 -22.92 -14.04
N GLY A 30 3.25 -24.19 -13.63
CA GLY A 30 4.04 -24.60 -12.47
C GLY A 30 3.26 -24.55 -11.14
N ALA A 31 3.96 -24.72 -10.03
CA ALA A 31 3.38 -24.74 -8.70
C ALA A 31 3.18 -23.30 -8.20
N VAL A 32 1.93 -22.87 -8.06
CA VAL A 32 1.54 -21.55 -7.58
C VAL A 32 0.70 -21.68 -6.31
N LYS A 33 1.00 -20.87 -5.31
CA LYS A 33 0.26 -20.80 -4.06
C LYS A 33 -0.07 -19.34 -3.75
N SER A 34 -1.33 -19.06 -3.48
CA SER A 34 -1.74 -17.78 -2.88
C SER A 34 -1.37 -17.78 -1.39
N LEU A 35 -0.82 -16.67 -0.93
CA LEU A 35 -0.53 -16.45 0.49
C LEU A 35 -1.56 -15.50 1.08
N ASP A 36 -1.69 -15.54 2.41
CA ASP A 36 -2.48 -14.57 3.15
C ASP A 36 -1.84 -13.17 3.02
N ALA A 37 -2.68 -12.15 2.95
CA ALA A 37 -2.32 -10.76 2.83
C ALA A 37 -3.03 -9.89 3.89
N ALA A 38 -3.31 -10.45 5.06
CA ALA A 38 -4.01 -9.77 6.16
C ALA A 38 -3.21 -8.56 6.71
N ASP A 39 -1.88 -8.57 6.58
CA ASP A 39 -0.98 -7.48 6.93
C ASP A 39 -0.81 -6.42 5.82
N LEU A 40 -1.40 -6.65 4.64
CA LEU A 40 -1.36 -5.72 3.53
C LEU A 40 -2.49 -4.69 3.64
N ARG A 41 -2.13 -3.41 3.65
CA ARG A 41 -3.07 -2.30 3.65
C ARG A 41 -2.93 -1.48 2.37
N THR A 42 -4.01 -1.39 1.60
CA THR A 42 -4.09 -0.52 0.43
C THR A 42 -5.15 0.56 0.65
N VAL A 43 -4.77 1.82 0.43
CA VAL A 43 -5.66 2.99 0.56
C VAL A 43 -5.44 3.91 -0.64
N ARG A 44 -6.52 4.41 -1.20
CA ARG A 44 -6.50 5.47 -2.20
C ARG A 44 -6.78 6.81 -1.53
N PHE A 45 -5.92 7.78 -1.73
CA PHE A 45 -6.00 9.11 -1.14
C PHE A 45 -6.17 10.19 -2.19
N GLN A 46 -6.85 11.27 -1.81
CA GLN A 46 -6.83 12.54 -2.50
C GLN A 46 -6.34 13.61 -1.51
N TYR A 47 -5.28 14.30 -1.88
CA TYR A 47 -4.69 15.39 -1.12
C TYR A 47 -4.88 16.71 -1.85
N GLU A 48 -5.31 17.72 -1.13
CA GLU A 48 -5.26 19.11 -1.60
C GLU A 48 -3.82 19.59 -1.73
N ALA A 49 -3.59 20.64 -2.52
CA ALA A 49 -2.29 21.27 -2.65
C ALA A 49 -1.71 21.62 -1.26
N GLY A 50 -0.46 21.23 -1.02
CA GLY A 50 0.23 21.44 0.25
C GLY A 50 -0.08 20.43 1.36
N ALA A 51 -1.11 19.57 1.22
CA ALA A 51 -1.43 18.55 2.20
C ALA A 51 -0.32 17.49 2.27
N ARG A 52 0.03 17.07 3.46
CA ARG A 52 1.13 16.12 3.70
C ARG A 52 0.89 15.27 4.94
N SER A 53 1.53 14.11 4.98
CA SER A 53 1.61 13.29 6.19
C SER A 53 2.56 13.92 7.21
N TYR A 54 2.50 13.45 8.44
CA TYR A 54 3.61 13.58 9.39
C TYR A 54 4.74 12.64 8.98
N TRP A 55 5.91 12.80 9.57
CA TRP A 55 6.94 11.78 9.56
C TRP A 55 6.36 10.49 10.14
N HIS A 56 6.66 9.37 9.52
CA HIS A 56 6.23 8.06 9.98
C HIS A 56 7.14 6.96 9.46
N VAL A 57 6.98 5.77 10.00
CA VAL A 57 7.74 4.58 9.61
C VAL A 57 6.78 3.38 9.55
N HIS A 58 6.97 2.51 8.56
CA HIS A 58 6.27 1.24 8.43
C HIS A 58 7.17 0.07 8.81
N ASP A 59 6.57 -1.00 9.35
CA ASP A 59 7.31 -2.23 9.67
C ASP A 59 7.79 -2.93 8.39
N GLY A 60 6.96 -2.93 7.34
CA GLY A 60 7.26 -3.48 6.03
C GLY A 60 7.48 -2.42 4.96
N ILE A 61 7.60 -2.85 3.72
CA ILE A 61 7.71 -1.98 2.55
C ILE A 61 6.44 -1.16 2.35
N GLN A 62 6.59 0.07 1.83
CA GLN A 62 5.48 0.84 1.28
C GLN A 62 5.71 1.16 -0.20
N VAL A 63 4.66 1.08 -1.00
CA VAL A 63 4.64 1.46 -2.41
C VAL A 63 3.62 2.58 -2.61
N LEU A 64 4.05 3.67 -3.25
CA LEU A 64 3.21 4.80 -3.62
C LEU A 64 3.04 4.82 -5.14
N LEU A 65 1.80 4.79 -5.60
CA LEU A 65 1.42 4.84 -7.02
C LEU A 65 0.63 6.12 -7.27
N ILE A 66 1.22 7.03 -8.03
CA ILE A 66 0.60 8.31 -8.34
C ILE A 66 -0.31 8.16 -9.55
N GLU A 67 -1.59 8.51 -9.39
CA GLU A 67 -2.59 8.45 -10.46
C GLU A 67 -2.71 9.79 -11.17
N LYS A 68 -2.69 10.90 -10.39
CA LYS A 68 -2.87 12.26 -10.93
C LYS A 68 -2.23 13.29 -10.01
N GLY A 69 -1.76 14.39 -10.59
CA GLY A 69 -1.17 15.52 -9.87
C GLY A 69 0.31 15.33 -9.59
N LEU A 70 0.84 16.21 -8.74
CA LEU A 70 2.24 16.21 -8.34
C LEU A 70 2.38 16.02 -6.84
N GLY A 71 3.33 15.19 -6.45
CA GLY A 71 3.64 14.98 -5.05
C GLY A 71 5.13 15.13 -4.76
N ARG A 72 5.44 15.03 -3.48
CA ARG A 72 6.80 15.04 -2.96
C ARG A 72 6.90 14.12 -1.75
N PHE A 73 8.07 13.57 -1.55
CA PHE A 73 8.38 12.75 -0.38
C PHE A 73 9.83 12.95 0.05
N GLN A 74 10.13 12.54 1.26
CA GLN A 74 11.49 12.54 1.78
C GLN A 74 11.71 11.31 2.65
N LEU A 75 12.78 10.60 2.40
CA LEU A 75 13.34 9.64 3.33
C LEU A 75 14.27 10.37 4.29
N GLN A 76 14.31 9.96 5.55
CA GLN A 76 15.17 10.58 6.55
C GLN A 76 16.64 10.59 6.09
N GLY A 77 17.28 11.76 6.18
CA GLY A 77 18.67 11.95 5.76
C GLY A 77 18.88 12.01 4.24
N LYS A 78 17.80 12.06 3.44
CA LYS A 78 17.88 12.24 1.99
C LYS A 78 17.22 13.55 1.56
N PRO A 79 17.54 14.08 0.38
CA PRO A 79 16.83 15.23 -0.18
C PRO A 79 15.36 14.93 -0.45
N VAL A 80 14.53 15.96 -0.54
CA VAL A 80 13.15 15.84 -1.01
C VAL A 80 13.14 15.44 -2.48
N GLN A 81 12.28 14.50 -2.82
CA GLN A 81 12.10 13.98 -4.18
C GLN A 81 10.66 14.19 -4.66
N GLY A 82 10.50 14.31 -5.98
CA GLY A 82 9.19 14.41 -6.62
C GLY A 82 8.51 13.05 -6.75
N MET A 83 7.18 13.07 -6.76
CA MET A 83 6.33 11.92 -7.10
C MET A 83 5.48 12.27 -8.31
N LEU A 84 5.56 11.45 -9.35
CA LEU A 84 4.92 11.68 -10.64
C LEU A 84 4.06 10.48 -11.06
N PRO A 85 2.98 10.67 -11.83
CA PRO A 85 2.26 9.57 -12.45
C PRO A 85 3.18 8.67 -13.29
N GLY A 86 2.97 7.35 -13.18
CA GLY A 86 3.78 6.36 -13.89
C GLY A 86 5.15 6.06 -13.26
N GLN A 87 5.52 6.72 -12.17
CA GLN A 87 6.76 6.49 -11.44
C GLN A 87 6.45 6.01 -10.02
N PRO A 88 6.41 4.71 -9.76
CA PRO A 88 6.18 4.19 -8.42
C PRO A 88 7.33 4.56 -7.48
N VAL A 89 6.97 4.91 -6.23
CA VAL A 89 7.95 5.16 -5.17
C VAL A 89 7.96 3.96 -4.23
N PHE A 90 9.16 3.44 -3.96
CA PHE A 90 9.38 2.33 -3.04
C PHE A 90 10.06 2.86 -1.78
N ILE A 91 9.43 2.64 -0.63
CA ILE A 91 9.96 3.04 0.67
C ILE A 91 10.36 1.76 1.43
N PRO A 92 11.63 1.61 1.80
CA PRO A 92 12.10 0.42 2.51
C PRO A 92 11.49 0.31 3.91
N PRO A 93 11.40 -0.92 4.47
CA PRO A 93 11.01 -1.13 5.85
C PRO A 93 11.86 -0.35 6.84
N GLY A 94 11.26 0.17 7.90
CA GLY A 94 11.95 0.81 9.00
C GLY A 94 12.57 2.17 8.69
N VAL A 95 12.39 2.74 7.49
CA VAL A 95 12.92 4.05 7.12
C VAL A 95 11.89 5.14 7.41
N PRO A 96 12.18 6.09 8.33
CA PRO A 96 11.32 7.24 8.55
C PRO A 96 11.20 8.09 7.29
N HIS A 97 9.98 8.50 6.98
CA HIS A 97 9.68 9.27 5.77
C HIS A 97 8.39 10.07 5.94
N TRP A 98 8.16 10.97 5.01
CA TRP A 98 6.89 11.65 4.79
C TRP A 98 6.61 11.74 3.30
N HIS A 99 5.34 11.95 2.96
CA HIS A 99 4.89 12.19 1.59
C HIS A 99 3.70 13.16 1.59
N GLY A 100 3.50 13.85 0.48
CA GLY A 100 2.45 14.85 0.35
C GLY A 100 2.26 15.34 -1.07
N ALA A 101 1.26 16.19 -1.26
CA ALA A 101 1.03 16.92 -2.50
C ALA A 101 2.10 18.01 -2.71
N ALA A 102 2.27 18.48 -3.93
CA ALA A 102 3.06 19.68 -4.21
C ALA A 102 2.41 20.93 -3.59
N PRO A 103 3.15 22.04 -3.41
CA PRO A 103 2.61 23.26 -2.79
C PRO A 103 1.44 23.88 -3.56
N ASP A 104 1.42 23.70 -4.86
CA ASP A 104 0.53 24.35 -5.82
C ASP A 104 -0.36 23.38 -6.62
N GLU A 105 -0.21 22.09 -6.39
CA GLU A 105 -0.99 21.05 -7.07
C GLU A 105 -1.38 19.93 -6.13
N GLY A 106 -2.65 19.50 -6.21
CA GLY A 106 -3.15 18.36 -5.45
C GLY A 106 -2.65 17.02 -5.98
N LEU A 107 -2.91 15.95 -5.26
CA LEU A 107 -2.40 14.61 -5.53
C LEU A 107 -3.50 13.56 -5.33
N THR A 108 -3.71 12.70 -6.32
CA THR A 108 -4.48 11.45 -6.18
C THR A 108 -3.54 10.27 -6.34
N TRP A 109 -3.54 9.37 -5.37
CA TRP A 109 -2.55 8.32 -5.30
C TRP A 109 -3.01 7.11 -4.48
N ILE A 110 -2.36 5.99 -4.70
CA ILE A 110 -2.58 4.74 -3.97
C ILE A 110 -1.35 4.46 -3.11
N SER A 111 -1.59 4.17 -1.83
CA SER A 111 -0.60 3.66 -0.90
C SER A 111 -0.86 2.19 -0.63
N THR A 112 0.16 1.37 -0.79
CA THR A 112 0.15 -0.01 -0.34
C THR A 112 1.30 -0.22 0.63
N SER A 113 1.01 -0.67 1.86
CA SER A 113 2.01 -0.91 2.90
C SER A 113 1.79 -2.25 3.59
N ILE A 114 2.85 -2.81 4.15
CA ILE A 114 2.85 -4.08 4.89
C ILE A 114 3.13 -3.78 6.36
N GLY A 115 2.37 -4.42 7.26
CA GLY A 115 2.53 -4.30 8.70
C GLY A 115 2.01 -2.99 9.29
N GLY A 116 2.48 -2.66 10.48
CA GLY A 116 2.07 -1.49 11.24
C GLY A 116 2.68 -0.18 10.74
N VAL A 117 2.15 0.94 11.26
CA VAL A 117 2.69 2.29 11.07
C VAL A 117 2.91 2.95 12.43
N LYS A 118 4.06 3.59 12.59
CA LYS A 118 4.37 4.44 13.75
C LYS A 118 4.48 5.88 13.31
N TRP A 119 3.61 6.73 13.83
CA TRP A 119 3.59 8.17 13.57
C TRP A 119 4.62 8.89 14.43
N MET A 120 5.22 9.92 13.85
CA MET A 120 6.27 10.75 14.44
C MET A 120 5.84 12.24 14.42
N GLN A 121 6.80 13.16 14.45
CA GLN A 121 6.55 14.60 14.45
C GLN A 121 5.97 15.11 13.12
N ALA A 122 5.34 16.27 13.16
CA ALA A 122 4.90 16.97 11.97
C ALA A 122 6.10 17.38 11.09
N VAL A 123 5.91 17.39 9.79
CA VAL A 123 6.86 17.93 8.82
C VAL A 123 6.83 19.46 8.91
N THR A 124 7.95 20.08 9.17
CA THR A 124 8.08 21.54 9.24
C THR A 124 7.89 22.18 7.86
N GLU A 125 7.54 23.47 7.83
CA GLU A 125 7.46 24.22 6.57
C GLU A 125 8.81 24.28 5.84
N GLN A 126 9.91 24.34 6.59
CA GLN A 126 11.25 24.33 6.01
C GLN A 126 11.58 23.02 5.33
N GLU A 127 11.31 21.88 5.97
CA GLU A 127 11.48 20.55 5.38
C GLU A 127 10.60 20.39 4.14
N TYR A 128 9.31 20.75 4.26
CA TYR A 128 8.35 20.59 3.17
C TYR A 128 8.71 21.45 1.95
N LYS A 129 9.20 22.69 2.13
CA LYS A 129 9.56 23.62 1.05
C LYS A 129 10.96 23.44 0.52
N ALA A 130 11.73 22.50 1.06
CA ALA A 130 13.06 22.20 0.53
C ALA A 130 13.02 21.86 -0.96
N ALA A 131 14.09 22.20 -1.68
CA ALA A 131 14.18 21.97 -3.11
C ALA A 131 14.05 20.47 -3.43
N VAL A 132 13.24 20.19 -4.44
CA VAL A 132 13.08 18.82 -4.98
C VAL A 132 14.28 18.50 -5.84
N THR A 133 14.96 17.42 -5.53
CA THR A 133 15.98 16.84 -6.41
C THR A 133 15.33 15.91 -7.43
N ARG A 134 15.80 15.97 -8.65
CA ARG A 134 15.37 15.10 -9.76
C ARG A 134 16.27 13.86 -9.83
#